data_d6f8578c5d18d790d1c4a9513bd26f3c
#
_entry.id   d6f8578c5d18d790d1c4a9513bd26f3c
#
_cell.length_a   1.000
_cell.length_b   1.000
_cell.length_c   1.000
_cell.angle_alpha   90.00
_cell.angle_beta   90.00
_cell.angle_gamma   90.00
#
_symmetry.space_group_name_H-M   'P 1'
#
loop_
_entity.id
_entity.type
_entity.pdbx_description
1 polymer ?
#
loop_
_entity_poly.entity_id
_entity_poly.type
_entity_poly.pdbx_seq_one_letter_code
_entity_poly.pdbx_strand_id
1 'polypeptide(L)'
;MENEGSLLSFRRIYYRGKLNSCNYTCSYCPFGKKSHLADTTQDEQAWNRFIAAIEQWKGEPLQLFIIPYGEALIHRYYRKGMMHLAALPQVAGISCQTNLSFPAKHWLDEIRVTPTMISKIRLWASFHPEMTSVEKFAHQIHILHHAGIQVCVGAVGNPSAKAVLNDLRNTLLPDIYLFINAMQGLRTPLSQEDIQFFSQLDNLFEYDLKNAPAQWEVCAGGRNNCFIDWKGDMYVCPRSRVKIGNFYQGDGAVVPLSCERKVCDCYIAFSNLNNHPLHRIMGEEAFWRIPDKPLITTVFFDVDGTLTDSQGKVPESYANALRYM
;
A
#
# COMPACT_ATOMS: atom_id res chain seq x y z
N MET A 1 -29.31 32.42 9.43
CA MET A 1 -29.00 31.01 9.60
C MET A 1 -27.79 30.76 8.71
N GLU A 2 -26.61 30.84 9.32
CA GLU A 2 -25.36 30.57 8.65
C GLU A 2 -25.35 29.09 8.33
N ASN A 3 -25.19 28.76 7.06
CA ASN A 3 -24.97 27.42 6.58
C ASN A 3 -23.62 26.96 7.16
N GLU A 4 -23.62 26.28 8.30
CA GLU A 4 -22.50 25.47 8.71
C GLU A 4 -22.34 24.36 7.66
N GLY A 5 -21.58 24.69 6.60
CA GLY A 5 -21.17 23.72 5.61
C GLY A 5 -20.53 22.55 6.35
N SER A 6 -21.15 21.39 6.26
CA SER A 6 -20.64 20.12 6.78
C SER A 6 -19.18 19.98 6.36
N LEU A 7 -18.25 20.27 7.28
CA LEU A 7 -16.85 20.03 7.10
C LEU A 7 -16.69 18.53 6.78
N LEU A 8 -16.09 18.23 5.63
CA LEU A 8 -15.74 16.87 5.26
C LEU A 8 -14.90 16.27 6.40
N SER A 9 -15.39 15.21 7.02
CA SER A 9 -14.74 14.58 8.18
C SER A 9 -13.77 13.46 7.81
N PHE A 10 -13.41 13.35 6.52
CA PHE A 10 -12.47 12.32 6.08
C PHE A 10 -11.08 12.58 6.64
N ARG A 11 -10.44 11.47 7.05
CA ARG A 11 -9.02 11.47 7.45
C ARG A 11 -8.16 10.73 6.46
N ARG A 12 -8.75 9.86 5.61
CA ARG A 12 -8.05 8.94 4.72
C ARG A 12 -8.59 9.05 3.30
N ILE A 13 -7.73 9.36 2.37
CA ILE A 13 -8.07 9.54 0.95
C ILE A 13 -7.28 8.54 0.10
N TYR A 14 -7.99 7.70 -0.64
CA TYR A 14 -7.45 6.99 -1.78
C TYR A 14 -7.59 7.89 -3.01
N TYR A 15 -6.48 8.22 -3.65
CA TYR A 15 -6.52 9.03 -4.87
C TYR A 15 -6.07 8.24 -6.08
N ARG A 16 -6.79 8.39 -7.19
CA ARG A 16 -6.42 7.86 -8.50
C ARG A 16 -6.48 8.94 -9.55
N GLY A 17 -5.30 9.31 -10.06
CA GLY A 17 -5.16 10.19 -11.21
C GLY A 17 -5.72 9.57 -12.50
N LYS A 18 -5.46 10.23 -13.61
CA LYS A 18 -5.86 9.76 -14.96
C LYS A 18 -4.84 8.79 -15.56
N LEU A 19 -3.72 8.55 -14.87
CA LEU A 19 -2.64 7.69 -15.33
C LEU A 19 -3.14 6.27 -15.62
N ASN A 20 -2.85 5.78 -16.83
CA ASN A 20 -3.08 4.40 -17.24
C ASN A 20 -1.89 3.82 -18.02
N SER A 21 -0.72 4.44 -17.92
CA SER A 21 0.52 3.99 -18.53
C SER A 21 1.43 3.32 -17.50
N CYS A 22 2.18 2.33 -17.96
CA CYS A 22 3.16 1.62 -17.15
C CYS A 22 4.35 1.24 -18.04
N ASN A 23 5.54 1.26 -17.50
CA ASN A 23 6.74 0.80 -18.17
C ASN A 23 6.95 -0.72 -18.08
N TYR A 24 6.07 -1.44 -17.34
CA TYR A 24 6.04 -2.90 -17.26
C TYR A 24 4.88 -3.47 -18.08
N THR A 25 5.07 -4.69 -18.60
CA THR A 25 4.11 -5.41 -19.46
C THR A 25 3.73 -6.77 -18.86
N CYS A 26 3.63 -6.86 -17.53
CA CYS A 26 3.33 -8.11 -16.81
C CYS A 26 2.11 -8.82 -17.42
N SER A 27 2.23 -10.13 -17.68
CA SER A 27 1.19 -10.92 -18.35
C SER A 27 -0.11 -11.03 -17.54
N TYR A 28 0.01 -11.02 -16.22
CA TYR A 28 -1.11 -11.15 -15.27
C TYR A 28 -1.74 -9.81 -14.84
N CYS A 29 -1.28 -8.68 -15.37
CA CYS A 29 -1.82 -7.41 -14.95
C CYS A 29 -3.25 -7.20 -15.46
N PRO A 30 -4.24 -6.96 -14.59
CA PRO A 30 -5.63 -6.81 -14.98
C PRO A 30 -5.93 -5.44 -15.62
N PHE A 31 -4.99 -4.52 -15.59
CA PHE A 31 -5.19 -3.17 -16.11
C PHE A 31 -4.72 -3.06 -17.57
N GLY A 32 -5.59 -2.54 -18.44
CA GLY A 32 -5.23 -2.22 -19.82
C GLY A 32 -4.21 -1.08 -19.83
N LYS A 33 -2.95 -1.42 -20.08
CA LYS A 33 -1.85 -0.46 -20.02
C LYS A 33 -1.57 0.14 -21.38
N LYS A 34 -1.34 1.45 -21.38
CA LYS A 34 -0.73 2.17 -22.50
C LYS A 34 0.79 2.21 -22.30
N SER A 35 1.51 2.50 -23.38
CA SER A 35 2.95 2.74 -23.33
C SER A 35 3.26 3.84 -22.32
N HIS A 36 4.43 3.76 -21.66
CA HIS A 36 4.98 4.81 -20.82
C HIS A 36 5.25 6.13 -21.57
N LEU A 37 5.27 6.10 -22.91
CA LEU A 37 5.36 7.28 -23.78
C LEU A 37 3.99 7.89 -24.09
N ALA A 38 2.89 7.38 -23.54
CA ALA A 38 1.58 7.99 -23.69
C ALA A 38 1.59 9.43 -23.13
N ASP A 39 0.76 10.28 -23.74
CA ASP A 39 0.59 11.65 -23.25
C ASP A 39 0.05 11.65 -21.81
N THR A 40 0.84 12.19 -20.90
CA THR A 40 0.53 12.28 -19.47
C THR A 40 0.09 13.69 -19.03
N THR A 41 -0.02 14.63 -19.98
CA THR A 41 -0.33 16.04 -19.68
C THR A 41 -1.60 16.20 -18.85
N GLN A 42 -2.66 15.48 -19.20
CA GLN A 42 -3.92 15.54 -18.47
C GLN A 42 -3.83 14.89 -17.08
N ASP A 43 -2.98 13.90 -16.91
CA ASP A 43 -2.73 13.29 -15.61
C ASP A 43 -1.93 14.22 -14.70
N GLU A 44 -0.89 14.86 -15.22
CA GLU A 44 -0.12 15.88 -14.51
C GLU A 44 -0.99 17.07 -14.09
N GLN A 45 -1.88 17.54 -14.95
CA GLN A 45 -2.85 18.60 -14.61
C GLN A 45 -3.79 18.15 -13.49
N ALA A 46 -4.31 16.92 -13.56
CA ALA A 46 -5.18 16.37 -12.51
C ALA A 46 -4.44 16.22 -11.18
N TRP A 47 -3.18 15.76 -11.22
CA TRP A 47 -2.32 15.65 -10.05
C TRP A 47 -2.05 17.02 -9.40
N ASN A 48 -1.69 18.02 -10.19
CA ASN A 48 -1.46 19.38 -9.69
C ASN A 48 -2.73 20.00 -9.09
N ARG A 49 -3.90 19.72 -9.68
CA ARG A 49 -5.19 20.14 -9.13
C ARG A 49 -5.47 19.48 -7.77
N PHE A 50 -5.16 18.19 -7.64
CA PHE A 50 -5.28 17.48 -6.36
C PHE A 50 -4.36 18.08 -5.30
N ILE A 51 -3.09 18.35 -5.63
CA ILE A 51 -2.14 19.02 -4.73
C ILE A 51 -2.70 20.36 -4.25
N ALA A 52 -3.15 21.21 -5.18
CA ALA A 52 -3.70 22.53 -4.85
C ALA A 52 -4.93 22.44 -3.92
N ALA A 53 -5.76 21.39 -4.07
CA ALA A 53 -6.90 21.20 -3.19
C ALA A 53 -6.45 20.75 -1.77
N ILE A 54 -5.40 19.92 -1.66
CA ILE A 54 -4.82 19.55 -0.37
C ILE A 54 -4.16 20.74 0.32
N GLU A 55 -3.48 21.62 -0.41
CA GLU A 55 -2.90 22.86 0.14
C GLU A 55 -3.96 23.78 0.79
N GLN A 56 -5.16 23.78 0.24
CA GLN A 56 -6.29 24.57 0.74
C GLN A 56 -7.09 23.86 1.84
N TRP A 57 -6.78 22.61 2.15
CA TRP A 57 -7.50 21.82 3.15
C TRP A 57 -7.36 22.44 4.55
N LYS A 58 -8.51 22.61 5.24
CA LYS A 58 -8.61 23.25 6.58
C LYS A 58 -9.07 22.27 7.67
N GLY A 59 -9.38 21.03 7.30
CA GLY A 59 -9.78 20.00 8.26
C GLY A 59 -8.59 19.36 8.97
N GLU A 60 -8.86 18.25 9.66
CA GLU A 60 -7.83 17.41 10.28
C GLU A 60 -6.79 16.95 9.25
N PRO A 61 -5.53 16.72 9.67
CA PRO A 61 -4.50 16.25 8.75
C PRO A 61 -4.87 14.93 8.07
N LEU A 62 -4.62 14.88 6.77
CA LEU A 62 -5.02 13.80 5.88
C LEU A 62 -3.95 12.73 5.72
N GLN A 63 -4.37 11.48 5.66
CA GLN A 63 -3.60 10.36 5.16
C GLN A 63 -3.96 10.13 3.68
N LEU A 64 -2.96 10.14 2.80
CA LEU A 64 -3.14 10.07 1.34
C LEU A 64 -2.54 8.78 0.79
N PHE A 65 -3.32 7.98 0.06
CA PHE A 65 -2.82 6.79 -0.62
C PHE A 65 -3.08 6.88 -2.12
N ILE A 66 -2.00 7.05 -2.87
CA ILE A 66 -2.02 7.17 -4.34
C ILE A 66 -2.04 5.77 -4.94
N ILE A 67 -3.11 5.44 -5.67
CA ILE A 67 -3.38 4.10 -6.20
C ILE A 67 -3.56 4.13 -7.73
N PRO A 68 -2.50 4.38 -8.50
CA PRO A 68 -2.58 4.52 -9.96
C PRO A 68 -2.93 3.21 -10.66
N TYR A 69 -3.42 3.28 -11.89
CA TYR A 69 -3.56 2.11 -12.76
C TYR A 69 -2.27 1.76 -13.53
N GLY A 70 -1.28 2.62 -13.49
CA GLY A 70 0.03 2.45 -14.11
C GLY A 70 1.14 2.64 -13.07
N GLU A 71 2.33 3.03 -13.56
CA GLU A 71 3.46 3.34 -12.69
C GLU A 71 3.62 4.87 -12.56
N ALA A 72 3.23 5.40 -11.41
CA ALA A 72 3.26 6.84 -11.16
C ALA A 72 4.68 7.37 -10.93
N LEU A 73 5.52 6.62 -10.21
CA LEU A 73 6.80 7.15 -9.73
C LEU A 73 7.91 7.18 -10.78
N ILE A 74 7.70 6.64 -12.01
CA ILE A 74 8.60 6.96 -13.13
C ILE A 74 8.44 8.41 -13.59
N HIS A 75 7.30 9.04 -13.31
CA HIS A 75 7.02 10.42 -13.67
C HIS A 75 7.51 11.38 -12.59
N ARG A 76 8.33 12.35 -12.99
CA ARG A 76 8.94 13.32 -12.06
C ARG A 76 7.91 14.16 -11.31
N TYR A 77 6.78 14.50 -11.96
CA TYR A 77 5.73 15.29 -11.32
C TYR A 77 5.08 14.57 -10.13
N TYR A 78 4.90 13.23 -10.18
CA TYR A 78 4.42 12.48 -9.01
C TYR A 78 5.45 12.48 -7.88
N ARG A 79 6.73 12.20 -8.20
CA ARG A 79 7.80 12.19 -7.18
C ARG A 79 7.94 13.54 -6.49
N LYS A 80 7.94 14.65 -7.26
CA LYS A 80 7.98 16.01 -6.70
C LYS A 80 6.73 16.32 -5.89
N GLY A 81 5.54 16.00 -6.40
CA GLY A 81 4.29 16.26 -5.73
C GLY A 81 4.14 15.47 -4.42
N MET A 82 4.59 14.22 -4.37
CA MET A 82 4.60 13.45 -3.12
C MET A 82 5.48 14.10 -2.04
N MET A 83 6.68 14.56 -2.42
CA MET A 83 7.55 15.27 -1.49
C MET A 83 6.96 16.60 -1.02
N HIS A 84 6.35 17.33 -1.94
CA HIS A 84 5.66 18.57 -1.61
C HIS A 84 4.52 18.33 -0.62
N LEU A 85 3.66 17.35 -0.88
CA LEU A 85 2.57 16.96 0.02
C LEU A 85 3.09 16.49 1.39
N ALA A 86 4.18 15.73 1.44
CA ALA A 86 4.80 15.31 2.70
C ALA A 86 5.30 16.49 3.55
N ALA A 87 5.67 17.61 2.94
CA ALA A 87 6.09 18.82 3.64
C ALA A 87 4.92 19.61 4.24
N LEU A 88 3.69 19.38 3.78
CA LEU A 88 2.53 20.14 4.24
C LEU A 88 2.06 19.71 5.65
N PRO A 89 1.68 20.65 6.53
CA PRO A 89 1.14 20.33 7.86
C PRO A 89 -0.21 19.61 7.78
N GLN A 90 -1.02 19.87 6.77
CA GLN A 90 -2.31 19.20 6.56
C GLN A 90 -2.20 17.77 6.02
N VAL A 91 -0.98 17.25 5.83
CA VAL A 91 -0.73 15.86 5.44
C VAL A 91 -0.07 15.13 6.60
N ALA A 92 -0.78 14.16 7.18
CA ALA A 92 -0.27 13.27 8.23
C ALA A 92 0.63 12.17 7.65
N GLY A 93 0.35 11.74 6.43
CA GLY A 93 1.17 10.75 5.72
C GLY A 93 0.74 10.61 4.26
N ILE A 94 1.66 10.14 3.43
CA ILE A 94 1.40 9.88 2.01
C ILE A 94 2.05 8.58 1.57
N SER A 95 1.29 7.76 0.86
CA SER A 95 1.75 6.51 0.27
C SER A 95 1.45 6.45 -1.22
N CYS A 96 2.21 5.64 -1.95
CA CYS A 96 1.97 5.34 -3.35
C CYS A 96 2.21 3.85 -3.64
N GLN A 97 1.34 3.27 -4.49
CA GLN A 97 1.62 1.98 -5.11
C GLN A 97 2.62 2.19 -6.25
N THR A 98 3.66 1.36 -6.30
CA THR A 98 4.73 1.47 -7.30
C THR A 98 5.35 0.11 -7.62
N ASN A 99 5.86 -0.06 -8.84
CA ASN A 99 6.69 -1.21 -9.20
C ASN A 99 8.19 -0.99 -8.91
N LEU A 100 8.55 0.14 -8.31
CA LEU A 100 9.94 0.52 -7.95
C LEU A 100 10.93 0.53 -9.11
N SER A 101 10.47 0.74 -10.33
CA SER A 101 11.35 0.83 -11.50
C SER A 101 12.08 2.17 -11.66
N PHE A 102 11.75 3.14 -10.82
CA PHE A 102 12.48 4.41 -10.73
C PHE A 102 13.73 4.27 -9.83
N PRO A 103 14.79 5.07 -10.04
CA PRO A 103 16.01 5.00 -9.23
C PRO A 103 15.77 5.67 -7.86
N ALA A 104 15.57 4.85 -6.82
CA ALA A 104 15.25 5.30 -5.46
C ALA A 104 16.31 6.28 -4.90
N LYS A 105 17.60 5.95 -5.08
CA LYS A 105 18.69 6.82 -4.63
C LYS A 105 18.60 8.21 -5.27
N HIS A 106 18.40 8.26 -6.59
CA HIS A 106 18.30 9.52 -7.31
C HIS A 106 17.08 10.34 -6.85
N TRP A 107 15.96 9.69 -6.57
CA TRP A 107 14.78 10.38 -6.02
C TRP A 107 15.07 11.02 -4.65
N LEU A 108 15.77 10.32 -3.77
CA LEU A 108 16.17 10.85 -2.46
C LEU A 108 17.17 12.01 -2.59
N ASP A 109 18.08 11.94 -3.57
CA ASP A 109 19.08 12.97 -3.83
C ASP A 109 18.50 14.23 -4.53
N GLU A 110 17.43 14.09 -5.32
CA GLU A 110 16.79 15.21 -6.07
C GLU A 110 16.16 16.28 -5.16
N ILE A 111 15.88 15.95 -3.91
CA ILE A 111 15.06 16.78 -3.03
C ILE A 111 15.76 16.90 -1.68
N ARG A 112 15.80 18.11 -1.12
CA ARG A 112 16.17 18.32 0.28
C ARG A 112 15.12 17.67 1.18
N VAL A 113 15.30 16.41 1.48
CA VAL A 113 14.39 15.65 2.31
C VAL A 113 14.70 15.93 3.78
N THR A 114 13.70 16.30 4.54
CA THR A 114 13.83 16.44 6.00
C THR A 114 13.40 15.15 6.70
N PRO A 115 13.90 14.85 7.92
CA PRO A 115 13.41 13.70 8.69
C PRO A 115 11.88 13.68 8.86
N THR A 116 11.26 14.85 9.04
CA THR A 116 9.80 14.99 9.14
C THR A 116 9.08 14.59 7.86
N MET A 117 9.62 14.92 6.69
CA MET A 117 9.04 14.49 5.41
C MET A 117 9.18 12.98 5.23
N ILE A 118 10.36 12.43 5.52
CA ILE A 118 10.64 11.00 5.43
C ILE A 118 9.65 10.20 6.28
N SER A 119 9.42 10.60 7.52
CA SER A 119 8.52 9.89 8.44
C SER A 119 7.06 9.85 7.97
N LYS A 120 6.68 10.74 7.05
CA LYS A 120 5.34 10.77 6.45
C LYS A 120 5.23 9.93 5.16
N ILE A 121 6.36 9.55 4.54
CA ILE A 121 6.34 8.83 3.26
C ILE A 121 6.31 7.34 3.50
N ARG A 122 5.43 6.68 2.76
CA ARG A 122 5.28 5.23 2.73
C ARG A 122 5.19 4.75 1.30
N LEU A 123 5.67 3.54 1.02
CA LEU A 123 5.55 2.95 -0.31
C LEU A 123 5.02 1.52 -0.22
N TRP A 124 4.05 1.22 -1.06
CA TRP A 124 3.64 -0.15 -1.32
C TRP A 124 4.24 -0.61 -2.65
N ALA A 125 5.33 -1.35 -2.55
CA ALA A 125 6.18 -1.73 -3.66
C ALA A 125 5.76 -3.09 -4.22
N SER A 126 5.32 -3.14 -5.48
CA SER A 126 4.89 -4.36 -6.15
C SER A 126 6.06 -5.02 -6.87
N PHE A 127 6.43 -6.22 -6.42
CA PHE A 127 7.41 -7.06 -7.13
C PHE A 127 6.77 -7.79 -8.30
N HIS A 128 7.39 -7.69 -9.45
CA HIS A 128 6.95 -8.32 -10.70
C HIS A 128 8.08 -9.17 -11.30
N PRO A 129 8.11 -10.49 -11.03
CA PRO A 129 9.22 -11.35 -11.42
C PRO A 129 9.45 -11.45 -12.93
N GLU A 130 8.42 -11.19 -13.74
CA GLU A 130 8.56 -11.13 -15.21
C GLU A 130 9.36 -9.91 -15.70
N MET A 131 9.52 -8.88 -14.86
CA MET A 131 10.01 -7.57 -15.27
C MET A 131 11.28 -7.12 -14.55
N THR A 132 11.61 -7.70 -13.40
CA THR A 132 12.77 -7.32 -12.60
C THR A 132 13.29 -8.53 -11.81
N SER A 133 14.58 -8.52 -11.48
CA SER A 133 15.15 -9.56 -10.61
C SER A 133 14.96 -9.23 -9.13
N VAL A 134 15.06 -10.23 -8.28
CA VAL A 134 14.98 -10.10 -6.81
C VAL A 134 16.04 -9.12 -6.30
N GLU A 135 17.28 -9.24 -6.77
CA GLU A 135 18.41 -8.42 -6.32
C GLU A 135 18.19 -6.94 -6.64
N LYS A 136 17.75 -6.64 -7.89
CA LYS A 136 17.51 -5.25 -8.31
C LYS A 136 16.38 -4.63 -7.50
N PHE A 137 15.29 -5.37 -7.30
CA PHE A 137 14.14 -4.90 -6.57
C PHE A 137 14.47 -4.72 -5.07
N ALA A 138 15.06 -5.74 -4.43
CA ALA A 138 15.44 -5.66 -3.02
C ALA A 138 16.48 -4.55 -2.76
N HIS A 139 17.41 -4.33 -3.66
CA HIS A 139 18.35 -3.20 -3.56
C HIS A 139 17.64 -1.84 -3.46
N GLN A 140 16.61 -1.60 -4.29
CA GLN A 140 15.81 -0.38 -4.22
C GLN A 140 15.03 -0.28 -2.90
N ILE A 141 14.47 -1.39 -2.44
CA ILE A 141 13.78 -1.48 -1.13
C ILE A 141 14.74 -1.11 0.00
N HIS A 142 15.95 -1.69 0.01
CA HIS A 142 16.94 -1.44 1.07
C HIS A 142 17.38 0.03 1.09
N ILE A 143 17.57 0.67 -0.07
CA ILE A 143 17.89 2.11 -0.15
C ILE A 143 16.80 2.94 0.54
N LEU A 144 15.52 2.66 0.24
CA LEU A 144 14.39 3.40 0.79
C LEU A 144 14.23 3.15 2.29
N HIS A 145 14.33 1.90 2.70
CA HIS A 145 14.25 1.49 4.10
C HIS A 145 15.35 2.12 4.96
N HIS A 146 16.62 2.08 4.49
CA HIS A 146 17.75 2.73 5.19
C HIS A 146 17.62 4.25 5.25
N ALA A 147 16.90 4.87 4.31
CA ALA A 147 16.57 6.29 4.36
C ALA A 147 15.44 6.61 5.36
N GLY A 148 14.82 5.60 5.98
CA GLY A 148 13.73 5.75 6.94
C GLY A 148 12.32 5.79 6.30
N ILE A 149 12.20 5.50 4.99
CA ILE A 149 10.90 5.36 4.34
C ILE A 149 10.31 3.99 4.70
N GLN A 150 9.09 3.99 5.20
CA GLN A 150 8.36 2.75 5.47
C GLN A 150 7.92 2.09 4.14
N VAL A 151 8.25 0.82 3.98
CA VAL A 151 7.96 0.07 2.76
C VAL A 151 7.26 -1.24 3.10
N CYS A 152 6.19 -1.54 2.37
CA CYS A 152 5.61 -2.88 2.27
C CYS A 152 5.84 -3.41 0.86
N VAL A 153 6.18 -4.68 0.74
CA VAL A 153 6.34 -5.35 -0.55
C VAL A 153 5.10 -6.17 -0.84
N GLY A 154 4.56 -6.03 -2.04
CA GLY A 154 3.47 -6.85 -2.54
C GLY A 154 3.92 -7.69 -3.74
N ALA A 155 3.43 -8.92 -3.83
CA ALA A 155 3.61 -9.78 -4.99
C ALA A 155 2.34 -10.54 -5.33
N VAL A 156 2.23 -11.08 -6.56
CA VAL A 156 1.09 -11.90 -6.96
C VAL A 156 1.39 -13.36 -6.68
N GLY A 157 0.49 -14.04 -5.97
CA GLY A 157 0.55 -15.47 -5.64
C GLY A 157 0.29 -16.33 -6.88
N ASN A 158 1.26 -16.36 -7.78
CA ASN A 158 1.26 -17.23 -8.96
C ASN A 158 2.03 -18.52 -8.62
N PRO A 159 1.45 -19.73 -8.76
CA PRO A 159 2.14 -20.99 -8.48
C PRO A 159 3.49 -21.15 -9.19
N SER A 160 3.62 -20.63 -10.41
CA SER A 160 4.89 -20.65 -11.15
C SER A 160 5.98 -19.74 -10.56
N ALA A 161 5.62 -18.83 -9.66
CA ALA A 161 6.55 -17.87 -9.05
C ALA A 161 7.04 -18.29 -7.65
N LYS A 162 6.67 -19.46 -7.13
CA LYS A 162 7.01 -19.91 -5.76
C LYS A 162 8.48 -19.74 -5.43
N ALA A 163 9.37 -20.26 -6.29
CA ALA A 163 10.82 -20.20 -6.05
C ALA A 163 11.32 -18.75 -5.92
N VAL A 164 10.96 -17.90 -6.86
CA VAL A 164 11.40 -16.50 -6.88
C VAL A 164 10.77 -15.68 -5.72
N LEU A 165 9.56 -16.02 -5.26
CA LEU A 165 8.94 -15.36 -4.10
C LEU A 165 9.62 -15.80 -2.79
N ASN A 166 10.05 -17.05 -2.69
CA ASN A 166 10.87 -17.51 -1.57
C ASN A 166 12.23 -16.79 -1.53
N ASP A 167 12.89 -16.66 -2.68
CA ASP A 167 14.14 -15.90 -2.79
C ASP A 167 13.95 -14.44 -2.42
N LEU A 168 12.83 -13.84 -2.85
CA LEU A 168 12.47 -12.47 -2.47
C LEU A 168 12.35 -12.36 -0.94
N ARG A 169 11.61 -13.27 -0.28
CA ARG A 169 11.44 -13.21 1.19
C ARG A 169 12.79 -13.34 1.91
N ASN A 170 13.67 -14.23 1.44
CA ASN A 170 14.99 -14.45 2.03
C ASN A 170 15.96 -13.26 1.81
N THR A 171 15.72 -12.45 0.76
CA THR A 171 16.55 -11.27 0.44
C THR A 171 16.06 -10.00 1.14
N LEU A 172 14.77 -9.89 1.41
CA LEU A 172 14.21 -8.75 2.13
C LEU A 172 14.57 -8.80 3.63
N LEU A 173 14.74 -7.63 4.25
CA LEU A 173 14.91 -7.53 5.70
C LEU A 173 13.69 -8.13 6.43
N PRO A 174 13.88 -8.72 7.62
CA PRO A 174 12.80 -9.39 8.35
C PRO A 174 11.62 -8.50 8.71
N ASP A 175 11.85 -7.22 8.95
CA ASP A 175 10.85 -6.21 9.30
C ASP A 175 10.07 -5.66 8.09
N ILE A 176 10.47 -6.00 6.87
CA ILE A 176 9.74 -5.64 5.65
C ILE A 176 8.66 -6.69 5.37
N TYR A 177 7.41 -6.29 5.49
CA TYR A 177 6.28 -7.17 5.22
C TYR A 177 6.18 -7.53 3.74
N LEU A 178 6.00 -8.81 3.45
CA LEU A 178 5.72 -9.33 2.10
C LEU A 178 4.25 -9.75 2.02
N PHE A 179 3.45 -8.96 1.34
CA PHE A 179 2.03 -9.23 1.09
C PHE A 179 1.85 -10.01 -0.21
N ILE A 180 1.15 -11.13 -0.17
CA ILE A 180 0.86 -11.96 -1.34
C ILE A 180 -0.59 -11.74 -1.76
N ASN A 181 -0.79 -11.07 -2.90
CA ASN A 181 -2.13 -10.93 -3.47
C ASN A 181 -2.52 -12.21 -4.20
N ALA A 182 -3.71 -12.72 -3.94
CA ALA A 182 -4.27 -13.84 -4.68
C ALA A 182 -4.39 -13.49 -6.17
N MET A 183 -3.87 -14.35 -7.04
CA MET A 183 -3.95 -14.13 -8.49
C MET A 183 -5.40 -14.24 -8.96
N GLN A 184 -5.90 -13.19 -9.58
CA GLN A 184 -7.23 -13.19 -10.19
C GLN A 184 -7.21 -13.84 -11.58
N GLY A 185 -8.32 -14.50 -11.95
CA GLY A 185 -8.48 -15.07 -13.30
C GLY A 185 -7.67 -16.35 -13.56
N LEU A 186 -7.24 -17.04 -12.50
CA LEU A 186 -6.66 -18.38 -12.64
C LEU A 186 -7.67 -19.33 -13.30
N ARG A 187 -7.23 -20.09 -14.31
CA ARG A 187 -8.05 -21.13 -14.97
C ARG A 187 -8.33 -22.30 -14.03
N THR A 188 -7.37 -22.63 -13.17
CA THR A 188 -7.45 -23.67 -12.15
C THR A 188 -7.32 -23.02 -10.78
N PRO A 189 -8.19 -23.34 -9.81
CA PRO A 189 -8.03 -22.89 -8.45
C PRO A 189 -6.63 -23.28 -7.88
N LEU A 190 -6.13 -22.51 -6.94
CA LEU A 190 -4.90 -22.85 -6.22
C LEU A 190 -5.07 -24.20 -5.52
N SER A 191 -4.04 -25.05 -5.59
CA SER A 191 -3.98 -26.27 -4.80
C SER A 191 -3.83 -25.97 -3.31
N GLN A 192 -4.13 -26.94 -2.46
CA GLN A 192 -3.91 -26.80 -1.01
C GLN A 192 -2.44 -26.54 -0.69
N GLU A 193 -1.52 -27.15 -1.44
CA GLU A 193 -0.07 -26.92 -1.33
C GLU A 193 0.30 -25.47 -1.69
N ASP A 194 -0.29 -24.90 -2.74
CA ASP A 194 -0.07 -23.50 -3.12
C ASP A 194 -0.56 -22.56 -2.03
N ILE A 195 -1.76 -22.80 -1.49
CA ILE A 195 -2.33 -22.00 -0.40
C ILE A 195 -1.43 -22.07 0.83
N GLN A 196 -0.99 -23.26 1.22
CA GLN A 196 -0.08 -23.44 2.36
C GLN A 196 1.24 -22.69 2.14
N PHE A 197 1.84 -22.81 0.96
CA PHE A 197 3.08 -22.11 0.62
C PHE A 197 2.93 -20.59 0.73
N PHE A 198 1.90 -20.01 0.11
CA PHE A 198 1.70 -18.56 0.16
C PHE A 198 1.31 -18.08 1.55
N SER A 199 0.60 -18.88 2.35
CA SER A 199 0.28 -18.56 3.74
C SER A 199 1.49 -18.58 4.67
N GLN A 200 2.56 -19.30 4.33
CA GLN A 200 3.84 -19.21 5.03
C GLN A 200 4.59 -17.91 4.73
N LEU A 201 4.42 -17.34 3.55
CA LEU A 201 5.01 -16.05 3.18
C LEU A 201 4.19 -14.86 3.70
N ASP A 202 2.88 -15.02 3.74
CA ASP A 202 1.92 -13.99 4.14
C ASP A 202 0.74 -14.60 4.92
N ASN A 203 0.70 -14.38 6.21
CA ASN A 203 -0.36 -14.90 7.09
C ASN A 203 -1.74 -14.27 6.83
N LEU A 204 -1.84 -13.25 5.97
CA LEU A 204 -3.10 -12.69 5.49
C LEU A 204 -3.58 -13.31 4.17
N PHE A 205 -2.78 -14.18 3.52
CA PHE A 205 -3.07 -14.71 2.19
C PHE A 205 -4.44 -15.41 2.10
N GLU A 206 -4.80 -16.20 3.10
CA GLU A 206 -6.11 -16.87 3.09
C GLU A 206 -7.29 -15.90 3.15
N TYR A 207 -7.13 -14.73 3.76
CA TYR A 207 -8.16 -13.69 3.76
C TYR A 207 -8.29 -13.02 2.39
N ASP A 208 -7.19 -12.90 1.63
CA ASP A 208 -7.22 -12.35 0.27
C ASP A 208 -7.87 -13.31 -0.73
N LEU A 209 -7.82 -14.63 -0.47
CA LEU A 209 -8.52 -15.65 -1.26
C LEU A 209 -10.04 -15.59 -1.09
N LYS A 210 -10.53 -15.11 0.04
CA LYS A 210 -11.94 -15.15 0.42
C LYS A 210 -12.53 -13.75 0.28
N ASN A 211 -13.54 -13.62 -0.58
CA ASN A 211 -14.34 -12.40 -0.56
C ASN A 211 -15.02 -12.24 0.79
N ALA A 212 -14.93 -11.04 1.38
CA ALA A 212 -15.68 -10.71 2.59
C ALA A 212 -17.09 -10.22 2.20
N PRO A 213 -18.14 -10.58 2.95
CA PRO A 213 -19.46 -9.94 2.79
C PRO A 213 -19.32 -8.43 2.98
N ALA A 214 -19.98 -7.64 2.14
CA ALA A 214 -20.04 -6.21 2.35
C ALA A 214 -20.89 -5.90 3.59
N GLN A 215 -20.28 -5.26 4.58
CA GLN A 215 -20.91 -4.92 5.88
C GLN A 215 -20.85 -3.40 6.04
N TRP A 216 -21.93 -2.74 5.61
CA TRP A 216 -21.99 -1.29 5.60
C TRP A 216 -21.86 -0.67 6.99
N GLU A 217 -22.38 -1.31 8.01
CA GLU A 217 -22.44 -0.84 9.41
C GLU A 217 -21.02 -0.61 9.98
N VAL A 218 -20.07 -1.47 9.58
CA VAL A 218 -18.67 -1.42 10.04
C VAL A 218 -17.70 -0.87 8.99
N CYS A 219 -18.21 -0.43 7.84
CA CYS A 219 -17.38 0.11 6.77
C CYS A 219 -16.99 1.57 7.05
N ALA A 220 -15.71 1.89 7.01
CA ALA A 220 -15.19 3.25 7.11
C ALA A 220 -15.35 4.06 5.81
N GLY A 221 -15.65 3.39 4.69
CA GLY A 221 -15.79 4.01 3.39
C GLY A 221 -16.98 4.97 3.32
N GLY A 222 -16.77 6.18 2.80
CA GLY A 222 -17.75 7.26 2.78
C GLY A 222 -17.97 7.96 4.13
N ARG A 223 -17.29 7.50 5.21
CA ARG A 223 -17.34 8.10 6.55
C ARG A 223 -15.99 8.69 6.95
N ASN A 224 -15.01 7.84 7.24
CA ASN A 224 -13.64 8.23 7.60
C ASN A 224 -12.68 8.14 6.40
N ASN A 225 -12.97 7.26 5.45
CA ASN A 225 -12.20 7.01 4.25
C ASN A 225 -13.03 7.37 3.02
N CYS A 226 -12.41 7.96 2.00
CA CYS A 226 -13.04 8.15 0.69
C CYS A 226 -12.07 7.83 -0.44
N PHE A 227 -12.63 7.56 -1.61
CA PHE A 227 -11.88 7.46 -2.86
C PHE A 227 -12.18 8.69 -3.71
N ILE A 228 -11.13 9.33 -4.21
CA ILE A 228 -11.22 10.51 -5.10
C ILE A 228 -10.61 10.15 -6.44
N ASP A 229 -11.34 10.38 -7.52
CA ASP A 229 -10.83 10.25 -8.87
C ASP A 229 -10.18 11.53 -9.39
N TRP A 230 -9.62 11.47 -10.59
CA TRP A 230 -8.93 12.59 -11.24
C TRP A 230 -9.82 13.82 -11.51
N LYS A 231 -11.15 13.67 -11.51
CA LYS A 231 -12.12 14.79 -11.64
C LYS A 231 -12.45 15.42 -10.29
N GLY A 232 -12.02 14.80 -9.20
CA GLY A 232 -12.39 15.18 -7.84
C GLY A 232 -13.68 14.51 -7.37
N ASP A 233 -14.29 13.65 -8.18
CA ASP A 233 -15.47 12.92 -7.75
C ASP A 233 -15.13 11.97 -6.60
N MET A 234 -15.91 12.07 -5.52
CA MET A 234 -15.74 11.27 -4.31
C MET A 234 -16.66 10.07 -4.33
N TYR A 235 -16.12 8.92 -3.91
CA TYR A 235 -16.85 7.66 -3.80
C TYR A 235 -16.55 6.98 -2.47
N VAL A 236 -17.41 6.08 -2.06
CA VAL A 236 -17.25 5.28 -0.83
C VAL A 236 -15.92 4.51 -0.83
N CYS A 237 -15.59 3.87 -1.94
CA CYS A 237 -14.33 3.16 -2.17
C CYS A 237 -14.08 3.00 -3.68
N PRO A 238 -12.88 2.57 -4.12
CA PRO A 238 -12.58 2.39 -5.55
C PRO A 238 -13.43 1.34 -6.27
N ARG A 239 -14.16 0.50 -5.55
CA ARG A 239 -15.05 -0.55 -6.10
C ARG A 239 -16.51 -0.11 -6.11
N SER A 240 -16.87 0.95 -5.40
CA SER A 240 -18.22 1.53 -5.39
C SER A 240 -18.43 2.48 -6.57
N ARG A 241 -19.66 2.54 -7.07
CA ARG A 241 -20.11 3.54 -8.06
C ARG A 241 -20.93 4.66 -7.42
N VAL A 242 -21.19 4.57 -6.14
CA VAL A 242 -21.94 5.59 -5.40
C VAL A 242 -21.07 6.81 -5.21
N LYS A 243 -21.39 7.85 -5.95
CA LYS A 243 -20.77 9.18 -5.81
C LYS A 243 -21.35 9.87 -4.57
N ILE A 244 -20.48 10.40 -3.72
CA ILE A 244 -20.83 11.04 -2.45
C ILE A 244 -20.52 12.54 -2.42
N GLY A 245 -20.02 13.10 -3.51
CA GLY A 245 -19.72 14.52 -3.66
C GLY A 245 -18.58 14.79 -4.62
N ASN A 246 -18.05 16.01 -4.61
CA ASN A 246 -16.86 16.40 -5.36
C ASN A 246 -15.91 17.22 -4.49
N PHE A 247 -14.69 16.72 -4.31
CA PHE A 247 -13.67 17.30 -3.45
C PHE A 247 -13.24 18.71 -3.87
N TYR A 248 -13.21 18.96 -5.18
CA TYR A 248 -12.79 20.27 -5.71
C TYR A 248 -13.88 21.35 -5.67
N GLN A 249 -15.12 20.95 -5.47
CA GLN A 249 -16.26 21.87 -5.36
C GLN A 249 -16.57 22.22 -3.91
N GLY A 250 -15.93 21.53 -2.96
CA GLY A 250 -16.22 21.70 -1.53
C GLY A 250 -17.60 21.16 -1.14
N ASP A 251 -18.22 20.36 -2.04
CA ASP A 251 -19.49 19.73 -1.75
C ASP A 251 -19.35 18.80 -0.55
N GLY A 252 -20.19 18.98 0.44
CA GLY A 252 -20.27 18.09 1.58
C GLY A 252 -20.54 16.65 1.12
N ALA A 253 -19.81 15.69 1.65
CA ALA A 253 -20.06 14.30 1.33
C ALA A 253 -21.40 13.86 1.92
N VAL A 254 -22.28 13.40 1.04
CA VAL A 254 -23.52 12.75 1.47
C VAL A 254 -23.19 11.30 1.78
N VAL A 255 -23.16 10.92 3.06
CA VAL A 255 -22.96 9.54 3.47
C VAL A 255 -24.18 8.72 3.04
N PRO A 256 -24.04 7.71 2.15
CA PRO A 256 -25.18 6.92 1.71
C PRO A 256 -25.69 6.04 2.85
N LEU A 257 -26.96 5.63 2.77
CA LEU A 257 -27.57 4.73 3.77
C LEU A 257 -27.02 3.31 3.69
N SER A 258 -26.47 2.91 2.51
CA SER A 258 -25.94 1.56 2.28
C SER A 258 -24.91 1.57 1.15
N CYS A 259 -24.12 0.50 1.06
CA CYS A 259 -23.25 0.23 -0.08
C CYS A 259 -23.97 -0.68 -1.08
N GLU A 260 -23.82 -0.40 -2.37
CA GLU A 260 -24.40 -1.22 -3.45
C GLU A 260 -23.67 -2.57 -3.64
N ARG A 261 -22.50 -2.73 -3.04
CA ARG A 261 -21.72 -3.98 -3.13
C ARG A 261 -22.28 -5.04 -2.19
N LYS A 262 -22.30 -6.28 -2.68
CA LYS A 262 -22.65 -7.46 -1.86
C LYS A 262 -21.42 -8.09 -1.22
N VAL A 263 -20.27 -7.91 -1.85
CA VAL A 263 -18.97 -8.47 -1.40
C VAL A 263 -17.86 -7.44 -1.52
N CYS A 264 -16.91 -7.52 -0.61
CA CYS A 264 -15.64 -6.84 -0.64
C CYS A 264 -14.59 -7.84 -1.18
N ASP A 265 -13.96 -7.50 -2.29
CA ASP A 265 -13.13 -8.38 -3.10
C ASP A 265 -11.75 -7.80 -3.41
N CYS A 266 -11.28 -6.86 -2.62
CA CYS A 266 -9.94 -6.30 -2.76
C CYS A 266 -9.43 -5.75 -1.42
N TYR A 267 -8.11 -5.62 -1.29
CA TYR A 267 -7.47 -5.13 -0.09
C TYR A 267 -8.03 -3.79 0.41
N ILE A 268 -8.26 -2.82 -0.49
CA ILE A 268 -8.81 -1.50 -0.10
C ILE A 268 -10.20 -1.65 0.51
N ALA A 269 -11.03 -2.57 -0.02
CA ALA A 269 -12.32 -2.86 0.56
C ALA A 269 -12.17 -3.53 1.95
N PHE A 270 -11.22 -4.46 2.10
CA PHE A 270 -10.93 -5.10 3.39
C PHE A 270 -10.43 -4.10 4.43
N SER A 271 -9.55 -3.16 4.04
CA SER A 271 -9.04 -2.11 4.93
C SER A 271 -10.12 -1.10 5.35
N ASN A 272 -11.25 -1.04 4.66
CA ASN A 272 -12.40 -0.25 5.06
C ASN A 272 -13.36 -0.99 6.02
N LEU A 273 -13.24 -2.32 6.14
CA LEU A 273 -14.05 -3.10 7.07
C LEU A 273 -13.36 -3.17 8.43
N ASN A 274 -13.77 -2.35 9.38
CA ASN A 274 -13.12 -2.20 10.70
C ASN A 274 -13.06 -3.52 11.51
N ASN A 275 -13.90 -4.51 11.20
CA ASN A 275 -13.90 -5.83 11.82
C ASN A 275 -13.10 -6.88 11.03
N HIS A 276 -12.48 -6.52 9.90
CA HIS A 276 -11.68 -7.47 9.12
C HIS A 276 -10.40 -7.87 9.88
N PRO A 277 -10.01 -9.17 9.85
CA PRO A 277 -8.86 -9.68 10.59
C PRO A 277 -7.54 -8.95 10.31
N LEU A 278 -7.36 -8.35 9.14
CA LEU A 278 -6.16 -7.58 8.80
C LEU A 278 -5.88 -6.45 9.81
N HIS A 279 -6.92 -5.87 10.43
CA HIS A 279 -6.74 -4.80 11.42
C HIS A 279 -6.08 -5.28 12.72
N ARG A 280 -6.16 -6.58 13.03
CA ARG A 280 -5.44 -7.17 14.18
C ARG A 280 -3.93 -7.27 13.94
N ILE A 281 -3.53 -7.38 12.67
CA ILE A 281 -2.14 -7.54 12.24
C ILE A 281 -1.51 -6.19 11.92
N MET A 282 -2.23 -5.34 11.19
CA MET A 282 -1.70 -4.07 10.67
C MET A 282 -2.09 -2.85 11.49
N GLY A 283 -3.00 -2.98 12.47
CA GLY A 283 -3.44 -1.86 13.30
C GLY A 283 -4.00 -0.70 12.48
N GLU A 284 -3.73 0.51 12.89
CA GLU A 284 -4.12 1.74 12.20
C GLU A 284 -3.46 1.89 10.82
N GLU A 285 -2.31 1.26 10.61
CA GLU A 285 -1.56 1.27 9.35
C GLU A 285 -2.14 0.30 8.30
N ALA A 286 -3.25 -0.38 8.60
CA ALA A 286 -3.99 -1.19 7.63
C ALA A 286 -4.34 -0.42 6.35
N PHE A 287 -4.55 0.90 6.46
CA PHE A 287 -4.76 1.80 5.33
C PHE A 287 -3.59 1.77 4.32
N TRP A 288 -2.35 1.68 4.82
CA TRP A 288 -1.12 1.68 4.01
C TRP A 288 -0.65 0.29 3.61
N ARG A 289 -1.21 -0.76 4.19
CA ARG A 289 -0.72 -2.15 4.11
C ARG A 289 0.67 -2.34 4.72
N ILE A 290 1.01 -1.54 5.70
CA ILE A 290 2.28 -1.61 6.42
C ILE A 290 1.94 -1.90 7.88
N PRO A 291 2.43 -3.00 8.47
CA PRO A 291 2.20 -3.26 9.89
C PRO A 291 2.83 -2.16 10.77
N ASP A 292 2.10 -1.71 11.78
CA ASP A 292 2.60 -0.74 12.78
C ASP A 292 3.80 -1.23 13.55
N LYS A 293 3.89 -2.55 13.70
CA LYS A 293 4.92 -3.23 14.50
C LYS A 293 5.40 -4.46 13.76
N PRO A 294 6.62 -4.93 14.07
CA PRO A 294 7.07 -6.24 13.60
C PRO A 294 6.02 -7.30 13.95
N LEU A 295 5.71 -8.18 13.00
CA LEU A 295 4.71 -9.25 13.20
C LEU A 295 5.09 -10.21 14.34
N ILE A 296 6.38 -10.28 14.66
CA ILE A 296 6.90 -11.03 15.81
C ILE A 296 7.17 -10.04 16.92
N THR A 297 6.26 -9.96 17.88
CA THR A 297 6.39 -9.09 19.06
C THR A 297 7.09 -9.79 20.23
N THR A 298 7.10 -11.11 20.24
CA THR A 298 7.70 -11.88 21.34
C THR A 298 8.15 -13.24 20.82
N VAL A 299 9.39 -13.59 21.10
CA VAL A 299 9.94 -14.93 20.83
C VAL A 299 10.35 -15.51 22.16
N PHE A 300 9.79 -16.67 22.51
CA PHE A 300 10.22 -17.45 23.67
C PHE A 300 11.20 -18.50 23.22
N PHE A 301 12.34 -18.54 23.87
CA PHE A 301 13.31 -19.61 23.70
C PHE A 301 13.40 -20.41 24.97
N ASP A 302 13.37 -21.73 24.84
CA ASP A 302 13.87 -22.61 25.89
C ASP A 302 15.40 -22.44 25.95
N VAL A 303 15.92 -22.13 27.12
CA VAL A 303 17.34 -21.81 27.29
C VAL A 303 18.17 -23.08 27.30
N ASP A 304 17.74 -24.08 28.04
CA ASP A 304 18.50 -25.30 28.24
C ASP A 304 18.34 -26.28 27.07
N GLY A 305 19.43 -26.49 26.34
CA GLY A 305 19.47 -27.37 25.16
C GLY A 305 18.91 -26.77 23.86
N THR A 306 18.32 -25.57 23.91
CA THR A 306 17.84 -24.84 22.71
C THR A 306 18.79 -23.69 22.35
N LEU A 307 19.09 -22.82 23.32
CA LEU A 307 19.98 -21.67 23.11
C LEU A 307 21.41 -21.92 23.59
N THR A 308 21.61 -22.88 24.51
CA THR A 308 22.92 -23.18 25.07
C THR A 308 23.43 -24.54 24.58
N ASP A 309 24.73 -24.66 24.43
CA ASP A 309 25.41 -25.93 24.25
C ASP A 309 25.45 -26.74 25.56
N SER A 310 26.02 -27.92 25.50
CA SER A 310 26.20 -28.81 26.66
C SER A 310 27.05 -28.21 27.79
N GLN A 311 27.69 -27.06 27.56
CA GLN A 311 28.49 -26.32 28.54
C GLN A 311 27.75 -25.04 29.06
N GLY A 312 26.49 -24.85 28.67
CA GLY A 312 25.68 -23.69 29.06
C GLY A 312 26.09 -22.40 28.35
N LYS A 313 26.81 -22.47 27.21
CA LYS A 313 27.20 -21.31 26.42
C LYS A 313 26.28 -21.14 25.20
N VAL A 314 25.91 -19.92 24.86
CA VAL A 314 25.19 -19.58 23.63
C VAL A 314 26.17 -19.62 22.45
N PRO A 315 25.99 -20.49 21.45
CA PRO A 315 26.85 -20.51 20.27
C PRO A 315 26.82 -19.16 19.55
N GLU A 316 27.92 -18.75 18.97
CA GLU A 316 28.04 -17.44 18.29
C GLU A 316 27.06 -17.30 17.12
N SER A 317 26.74 -18.41 16.43
CA SER A 317 25.70 -18.45 15.39
C SER A 317 24.31 -18.05 15.91
N TYR A 318 23.95 -18.49 17.13
CA TYR A 318 22.68 -18.15 17.76
C TYR A 318 22.68 -16.71 18.30
N ALA A 319 23.80 -16.28 18.90
CA ALA A 319 23.99 -14.91 19.35
C ALA A 319 23.87 -13.90 18.19
N ASN A 320 24.38 -14.25 17.02
CA ASN A 320 24.23 -13.44 15.80
C ASN A 320 22.78 -13.42 15.29
N ALA A 321 22.07 -14.56 15.27
CA ALA A 321 20.67 -14.59 14.88
C ALA A 321 19.78 -13.73 15.81
N LEU A 322 20.02 -13.76 17.12
CA LEU A 322 19.28 -12.97 18.12
C LEU A 322 19.54 -11.46 18.02
N ARG A 323 20.65 -11.02 17.44
CA ARG A 323 20.95 -9.58 17.23
C ARG A 323 20.13 -8.96 16.09
N TYR A 324 19.55 -9.79 15.22
CA TYR A 324 18.78 -9.37 14.06
C TYR A 324 17.26 -9.62 14.23
N MET A 325 16.82 -10.10 15.39
CA MET A 325 15.42 -10.21 15.81
C MET A 325 14.97 -8.97 16.62
#